data_647ce7d9785121f571fb9c8a3d636617
#
_entry.id   647ce7d9785121f571fb9c8a3d636617
#
_cell.length_a   1.000
_cell.length_b   1.000
_cell.length_c   1.000
_cell.angle_alpha   90.00
_cell.angle_beta   90.00
_cell.angle_gamma   90.00
#
_symmetry.space_group_name_H-M   'P 1'
#
loop_
_entity.id
_entity.type
_entity.pdbx_description
1 polymer ?
#
loop_
_entity_poly.entity_id
_entity_poly.type
_entity_poly.pdbx_seq_one_letter_code
_entity_poly.pdbx_strand_id
1 'polypeptide(L)'
;IASRGGAESVRAPWGRSGDDLLLLYTGGTTGMPKGVMWRQSDALVECFGGLKTAETLDDFLAAATGRRALIAPPFMHGAGHWVSFGTWNSGGTVFIPSIPERLDPTDIWSIVERERIDFLLIVGDAFARPLVDELERTSYDLNSLTVLLSGGAPLSVHLKDKLLNHLPHLMIIDGLGSSEAGGQLSH
;
A
#
# COMPACT_ATOMS: atom_id res chain seq x y z
N ILE A 1 7.84 14.92 14.38
CA ILE A 1 8.73 13.75 14.63
C ILE A 1 9.80 13.68 13.56
N ALA A 2 9.47 13.87 12.27
CA ALA A 2 10.43 13.84 11.16
C ALA A 2 11.58 14.89 11.31
N SER A 3 11.32 16.02 11.96
CA SER A 3 12.33 17.06 12.21
C SER A 3 13.37 16.69 13.29
N ARG A 4 13.21 15.56 13.97
CA ARG A 4 14.12 15.07 15.02
C ARG A 4 14.95 13.86 14.58
N GLY A 5 14.71 13.34 13.39
CA GLY A 5 15.51 12.27 12.82
C GLY A 5 16.86 12.81 12.32
N GLY A 6 17.94 12.51 13.00
CA GLY A 6 19.28 12.71 12.44
C GLY A 6 19.51 11.80 11.24
N ALA A 7 20.40 12.17 10.33
CA ALA A 7 20.81 11.34 9.19
C ALA A 7 21.59 10.08 9.60
N GLU A 8 21.85 9.90 10.89
CA GLU A 8 22.53 8.71 11.41
C GLU A 8 21.60 7.51 11.41
N SER A 9 22.02 6.43 10.75
CA SER A 9 21.28 5.17 10.79
C SER A 9 21.29 4.60 12.22
N VAL A 10 20.09 4.46 12.80
CA VAL A 10 19.96 3.73 14.08
C VAL A 10 20.34 2.28 13.85
N ARG A 11 21.36 1.82 14.56
CA ARG A 11 21.79 0.42 14.53
C ARG A 11 21.50 -0.23 15.87
N ALA A 12 20.90 -1.42 15.84
CA ALA A 12 20.77 -2.24 17.02
C ALA A 12 22.17 -2.70 17.49
N PRO A 13 22.42 -2.78 18.82
CA PRO A 13 23.73 -3.20 19.35
C PRO A 13 24.20 -4.57 18.86
N TRP A 14 23.24 -5.46 18.55
CA TRP A 14 23.47 -6.81 18.02
C TRP A 14 23.60 -6.88 16.49
N GLY A 15 23.55 -5.74 15.79
CA GLY A 15 23.58 -5.67 14.34
C GLY A 15 22.21 -5.87 13.69
N ARG A 16 22.21 -6.19 12.40
CA ARG A 16 21.03 -6.52 11.59
C ARG A 16 21.29 -7.82 10.85
N SER A 17 20.28 -8.65 10.75
CA SER A 17 20.33 -9.91 10.01
C SER A 17 19.10 -10.06 9.12
N GLY A 18 19.26 -10.67 7.96
CA GLY A 18 18.14 -11.11 7.14
C GLY A 18 17.28 -12.18 7.83
N ASP A 19 17.83 -12.83 8.87
CA ASP A 19 17.12 -13.81 9.70
C ASP A 19 16.30 -13.18 10.83
N ASP A 20 16.44 -11.87 11.08
CA ASP A 20 15.59 -11.18 12.04
C ASP A 20 14.11 -11.34 11.63
N LEU A 21 13.23 -11.48 12.63
CA LEU A 21 11.81 -11.77 12.35
C LEU A 21 10.97 -10.51 12.28
N LEU A 22 10.15 -10.46 11.24
CA LEU A 22 8.98 -9.60 11.13
C LEU A 22 7.76 -10.39 11.61
N LEU A 23 7.04 -9.88 12.61
CA LEU A 23 5.82 -10.49 13.12
C LEU A 23 4.60 -9.70 12.64
N LEU A 24 3.72 -10.35 11.88
CA LEU A 24 2.45 -9.79 11.43
C LEU A 24 1.30 -10.54 12.12
N TYR A 25 0.56 -9.85 12.98
CA TYR A 25 -0.56 -10.45 13.67
C TYR A 25 -1.83 -10.45 12.80
N THR A 26 -2.49 -11.58 12.75
CA THR A 26 -3.78 -11.76 12.05
C THR A 26 -4.89 -12.04 13.04
N GLY A 27 -6.10 -11.58 12.74
CA GLY A 27 -7.31 -12.01 13.46
C GLY A 27 -7.55 -13.49 13.21
N GLY A 28 -7.35 -14.32 14.24
CA GLY A 28 -7.59 -15.75 14.13
C GLY A 28 -9.09 -16.06 13.98
N THR A 29 -9.45 -16.91 13.04
CA THR A 29 -10.83 -17.44 12.88
C THR A 29 -11.28 -18.27 14.09
N THR A 30 -10.35 -18.66 14.96
CA THR A 30 -10.56 -19.51 16.14
C THR A 30 -10.43 -18.77 17.48
N GLY A 31 -10.42 -17.43 17.48
CA GLY A 31 -10.52 -16.60 18.68
C GLY A 31 -9.22 -15.91 19.14
N MET A 32 -8.06 -16.56 19.07
CA MET A 32 -6.80 -15.91 19.44
C MET A 32 -6.03 -15.41 18.21
N PRO A 33 -5.52 -14.17 18.25
CA PRO A 33 -4.64 -13.67 17.19
C PRO A 33 -3.42 -14.58 16.99
N LYS A 34 -3.04 -14.81 15.73
CA LYS A 34 -1.85 -15.56 15.36
C LYS A 34 -0.80 -14.63 14.79
N GLY A 35 0.45 -14.81 15.23
CA GLY A 35 1.59 -14.10 14.64
C GLY A 35 2.14 -14.89 13.46
N VAL A 36 2.06 -14.32 12.26
CA VAL A 36 2.77 -14.81 11.08
C VAL A 36 4.21 -14.32 11.17
N MET A 37 5.16 -15.23 11.07
CA MET A 37 6.59 -14.94 11.16
C MET A 37 7.22 -14.95 9.77
N TRP A 38 7.81 -13.83 9.40
CA TRP A 38 8.63 -13.71 8.20
C TRP A 38 10.08 -13.42 8.58
N ARG A 39 11.03 -14.10 7.96
CA ARG A 39 12.40 -13.59 7.96
C ARG A 39 12.42 -12.27 7.19
N GLN A 40 13.17 -11.27 7.64
CA GLN A 40 13.21 -9.97 6.97
C GLN A 40 13.68 -10.07 5.52
N SER A 41 14.65 -10.95 5.23
CA SER A 41 15.11 -11.23 3.87
C SER A 41 14.00 -11.75 2.97
N ASP A 42 13.16 -12.67 3.47
CA ASP A 42 12.08 -13.27 2.69
C ASP A 42 10.94 -12.27 2.49
N ALA A 43 10.59 -11.50 3.55
CA ALA A 43 9.59 -10.44 3.46
C ALA A 43 9.99 -9.35 2.45
N LEU A 44 11.28 -8.98 2.38
CA LEU A 44 11.77 -8.00 1.42
C LEU A 44 11.50 -8.44 -0.02
N VAL A 45 11.69 -9.71 -0.32
CA VAL A 45 11.50 -10.27 -1.67
C VAL A 45 10.02 -10.52 -1.98
N GLU A 46 9.30 -11.18 -1.07
CA GLU A 46 7.95 -11.68 -1.34
C GLU A 46 6.84 -10.67 -1.03
N CYS A 47 7.05 -9.81 -0.03
CA CYS A 47 6.03 -8.87 0.43
C CYS A 47 6.29 -7.42 0.01
N PHE A 48 7.55 -7.01 -0.04
CA PHE A 48 7.92 -5.62 -0.30
C PHE A 48 8.34 -5.36 -1.76
N GLY A 49 8.07 -6.30 -2.65
CA GLY A 49 7.96 -6.13 -4.10
C GLY A 49 9.20 -5.67 -4.86
N GLY A 50 10.39 -5.76 -4.25
CA GLY A 50 11.46 -4.97 -4.79
C GLY A 50 12.59 -5.69 -5.49
N LEU A 51 12.87 -6.97 -5.21
CA LEU A 51 14.20 -7.50 -5.51
C LEU A 51 14.24 -8.81 -6.29
N LYS A 52 13.12 -9.31 -6.81
CA LYS A 52 13.12 -10.60 -7.55
C LYS A 52 14.03 -10.60 -8.78
N THR A 53 14.37 -9.42 -9.30
CA THR A 53 15.19 -9.27 -10.52
C THR A 53 16.45 -8.42 -10.32
N ALA A 54 16.66 -7.83 -9.16
CA ALA A 54 17.83 -7.03 -8.85
C ALA A 54 18.92 -7.92 -8.22
N GLU A 55 20.10 -7.97 -8.82
CA GLU A 55 21.26 -8.70 -8.30
C GLU A 55 22.19 -7.78 -7.52
N THR A 56 22.13 -6.48 -7.79
CA THR A 56 22.96 -5.46 -7.15
C THR A 56 22.14 -4.30 -6.61
N LEU A 57 22.75 -3.49 -5.74
CA LEU A 57 22.12 -2.25 -5.26
C LEU A 57 21.84 -1.27 -6.42
N ASP A 58 22.71 -1.22 -7.43
CA ASP A 58 22.54 -0.34 -8.59
C ASP A 58 21.32 -0.77 -9.42
N ASP A 59 21.08 -2.06 -9.61
CA ASP A 59 19.89 -2.57 -10.27
C ASP A 59 18.62 -2.17 -9.49
N PHE A 60 18.67 -2.27 -8.17
CA PHE A 60 17.58 -1.86 -7.31
C PHE A 60 17.29 -0.36 -7.39
N LEU A 61 18.33 0.47 -7.36
CA LEU A 61 18.19 1.91 -7.49
C LEU A 61 17.72 2.33 -8.89
N ALA A 62 18.15 1.62 -9.93
CA ALA A 62 17.71 1.87 -11.31
C ALA A 62 16.22 1.54 -11.53
N ALA A 63 15.66 0.60 -10.75
CA ALA A 63 14.24 0.26 -10.76
C ALA A 63 13.36 1.21 -9.95
N ALA A 64 13.93 2.23 -9.30
CA ALA A 64 13.19 3.18 -8.49
C ALA A 64 12.18 3.97 -9.33
N THR A 65 10.91 3.93 -8.91
CA THR A 65 9.80 4.58 -9.64
C THR A 65 9.50 5.99 -9.15
N GLY A 66 9.93 6.34 -7.93
CA GLY A 66 9.60 7.61 -7.29
C GLY A 66 8.10 7.80 -7.01
N ARG A 67 7.34 6.70 -6.91
CA ARG A 67 5.87 6.67 -6.76
C ARG A 67 5.39 7.52 -5.58
N ARG A 68 4.24 8.15 -5.77
CA ARG A 68 3.50 8.90 -4.72
C ARG A 68 2.26 8.08 -4.35
N ALA A 69 2.40 7.24 -3.32
CA ALA A 69 1.37 6.29 -2.95
C ALA A 69 0.55 6.75 -1.75
N LEU A 70 -0.77 6.83 -1.89
CA LEU A 70 -1.70 7.00 -0.77
C LEU A 70 -2.18 5.64 -0.28
N ILE A 71 -1.91 5.35 0.98
CA ILE A 71 -2.25 4.10 1.64
C ILE A 71 -3.47 4.33 2.52
N ALA A 72 -4.65 4.02 2.00
CA ALA A 72 -5.90 4.23 2.74
C ALA A 72 -6.12 3.22 3.89
N PRO A 73 -5.76 1.92 3.77
CA PRO A 73 -5.89 1.00 4.87
C PRO A 73 -4.83 1.21 5.96
N PRO A 74 -5.11 0.79 7.21
CA PRO A 74 -4.17 0.90 8.32
C PRO A 74 -2.88 0.12 8.09
N PHE A 75 -1.75 0.65 8.58
CA PHE A 75 -0.44 -0.01 8.51
C PHE A 75 -0.34 -1.35 9.25
N MET A 76 -1.19 -1.59 10.23
CA MET A 76 -1.26 -2.89 10.93
C MET A 76 -1.80 -4.02 10.04
N HIS A 77 -2.48 -3.68 8.93
CA HIS A 77 -2.94 -4.66 7.95
C HIS A 77 -1.83 -4.94 6.94
N GLY A 78 -1.63 -6.21 6.57
CA GLY A 78 -0.55 -6.65 5.67
C GLY A 78 -0.48 -5.86 4.37
N ALA A 79 -1.61 -5.59 3.71
CA ALA A 79 -1.63 -4.82 2.47
C ALA A 79 -1.08 -3.40 2.68
N GLY A 80 -1.51 -2.67 3.73
CA GLY A 80 -1.01 -1.34 4.04
C GLY A 80 0.49 -1.35 4.34
N HIS A 81 0.94 -2.32 5.14
CA HIS A 81 2.34 -2.50 5.50
C HIS A 81 3.20 -2.81 4.26
N TRP A 82 2.84 -3.82 3.48
CA TRP A 82 3.63 -4.30 2.35
C TRP A 82 3.75 -3.26 1.23
N VAL A 83 2.64 -2.63 0.87
CA VAL A 83 2.65 -1.58 -0.17
C VAL A 83 3.45 -0.36 0.28
N SER A 84 3.41 0.00 1.56
CA SER A 84 4.22 1.10 2.09
C SER A 84 5.71 0.80 2.00
N PHE A 85 6.14 -0.37 2.46
CA PHE A 85 7.56 -0.76 2.35
C PHE A 85 7.99 -0.92 0.90
N GLY A 86 7.16 -1.50 0.03
CA GLY A 86 7.42 -1.57 -1.40
C GLY A 86 7.58 -0.18 -2.04
N THR A 87 6.75 0.77 -1.64
CA THR A 87 6.86 2.16 -2.09
C THR A 87 8.17 2.81 -1.66
N TRP A 88 8.57 2.67 -0.39
CA TRP A 88 9.84 3.20 0.11
C TRP A 88 11.03 2.54 -0.56
N ASN A 89 11.00 1.22 -0.71
CA ASN A 89 12.07 0.47 -1.37
C ASN A 89 12.26 0.88 -2.85
N SER A 90 11.20 1.33 -3.50
CA SER A 90 11.26 1.86 -4.87
C SER A 90 11.48 3.38 -4.92
N GLY A 91 12.00 4.00 -3.86
CA GLY A 91 12.30 5.42 -3.78
C GLY A 91 11.08 6.33 -3.79
N GLY A 92 9.89 5.79 -3.51
CA GLY A 92 8.64 6.54 -3.51
C GLY A 92 8.34 7.21 -2.18
N THR A 93 7.25 7.97 -2.18
CA THR A 93 6.71 8.66 -0.99
C THR A 93 5.38 8.04 -0.61
N VAL A 94 5.24 7.69 0.67
CA VAL A 94 4.00 7.17 1.25
C VAL A 94 3.23 8.31 1.89
N PHE A 95 1.96 8.43 1.51
CA PHE A 95 0.96 9.31 2.11
C PHE A 95 -0.05 8.48 2.89
N ILE A 96 -0.54 9.03 3.97
CA ILE A 96 -1.59 8.43 4.80
C ILE A 96 -2.76 9.40 4.92
N PRO A 97 -4.00 8.91 5.13
CA PRO A 97 -5.14 9.77 5.40
C PRO A 97 -4.89 10.70 6.58
N SER A 98 -5.45 11.92 6.53
CA SER A 98 -5.33 12.89 7.63
C SER A 98 -6.11 12.41 8.86
N ILE A 99 -7.14 11.59 8.66
CA ILE A 99 -7.99 10.99 9.69
C ILE A 99 -7.86 9.47 9.60
N PRO A 100 -6.83 8.87 10.21
CA PRO A 100 -6.55 7.43 10.07
C PRO A 100 -7.54 6.52 10.80
N GLU A 101 -8.38 7.07 11.68
CA GLU A 101 -9.34 6.31 12.49
C GLU A 101 -10.59 5.88 11.70
N ARG A 102 -10.83 6.50 10.55
CA ARG A 102 -11.98 6.22 9.68
C ARG A 102 -11.67 6.50 8.23
N LEU A 103 -12.37 5.84 7.33
CA LEU A 103 -12.37 6.22 5.92
C LEU A 103 -13.16 7.53 5.75
N ASP A 104 -12.50 8.56 5.24
CA ASP A 104 -13.10 9.82 4.84
C ASP A 104 -12.84 10.05 3.34
N PRO A 105 -13.86 9.85 2.47
CA PRO A 105 -13.68 9.96 1.03
C PRO A 105 -13.22 11.35 0.56
N THR A 106 -13.73 12.41 1.22
CA THR A 106 -13.33 13.79 0.91
C THR A 106 -11.86 14.03 1.21
N ASP A 107 -11.36 13.51 2.36
CA ASP A 107 -9.94 13.59 2.70
C ASP A 107 -9.07 12.81 1.70
N ILE A 108 -9.47 11.59 1.35
CA ILE A 108 -8.74 10.76 0.37
C ILE A 108 -8.59 11.50 -0.97
N TRP A 109 -9.70 11.99 -1.57
CA TRP A 109 -9.64 12.66 -2.86
C TRP A 109 -8.92 14.01 -2.80
N SER A 110 -9.07 14.75 -1.70
CA SER A 110 -8.32 16.00 -1.48
C SER A 110 -6.81 15.76 -1.40
N ILE A 111 -6.38 14.65 -0.78
CA ILE A 111 -4.96 14.27 -0.75
C ILE A 111 -4.49 13.88 -2.15
N VAL A 112 -5.28 13.08 -2.89
CA VAL A 112 -4.92 12.69 -4.26
C VAL A 112 -4.69 13.91 -5.13
N GLU A 113 -5.59 14.89 -5.10
CA GLU A 113 -5.49 16.13 -5.86
C GLU A 113 -4.29 16.98 -5.42
N ARG A 114 -4.23 17.34 -4.14
CA ARG A 114 -3.22 18.24 -3.57
C ARG A 114 -1.80 17.70 -3.70
N GLU A 115 -1.64 16.43 -3.40
CA GLU A 115 -0.32 15.77 -3.38
C GLU A 115 0.04 15.10 -4.71
N ARG A 116 -0.82 15.21 -5.74
CA ARG A 116 -0.59 14.59 -7.04
C ARG A 116 -0.26 13.09 -6.91
N ILE A 117 -1.07 12.38 -6.17
CA ILE A 117 -0.92 10.94 -5.94
C ILE A 117 -1.07 10.18 -7.26
N ASP A 118 -0.17 9.24 -7.53
CA ASP A 118 -0.21 8.39 -8.72
C ASP A 118 -0.69 6.95 -8.43
N PHE A 119 -0.71 6.56 -7.16
CA PHE A 119 -1.09 5.23 -6.71
C PHE A 119 -1.95 5.29 -5.44
N LEU A 120 -3.11 4.64 -5.48
CA LEU A 120 -4.03 4.53 -4.34
C LEU A 120 -4.23 3.07 -3.96
N LEU A 121 -3.98 2.73 -2.68
CA LEU A 121 -4.32 1.44 -2.11
C LEU A 121 -5.64 1.52 -1.36
N ILE A 122 -6.56 0.60 -1.66
CA ILE A 122 -7.86 0.43 -0.97
C ILE A 122 -8.11 -1.04 -0.59
N VAL A 123 -9.21 -1.30 0.12
CA VAL A 123 -9.66 -2.65 0.50
C VAL A 123 -11.09 -2.88 0.03
N GLY A 124 -11.24 -3.42 -1.18
CA GLY A 124 -12.50 -3.88 -1.75
C GLY A 124 -13.65 -2.85 -1.74
N ASP A 125 -14.86 -3.38 -1.79
CA ASP A 125 -16.09 -2.58 -1.89
C ASP A 125 -16.32 -1.64 -0.71
N ALA A 126 -15.85 -2.00 0.46
CA ALA A 126 -16.02 -1.17 1.67
C ALA A 126 -15.33 0.20 1.53
N PHE A 127 -14.23 0.26 0.80
CA PHE A 127 -13.53 1.51 0.49
C PHE A 127 -14.03 2.12 -0.81
N ALA A 128 -14.21 1.31 -1.86
CA ALA A 128 -14.54 1.82 -3.19
C ALA A 128 -15.92 2.49 -3.23
N ARG A 129 -16.93 1.94 -2.54
CA ARG A 129 -18.28 2.50 -2.56
C ARG A 129 -18.33 3.96 -2.09
N PRO A 130 -17.90 4.30 -0.85
CA PRO A 130 -17.93 5.69 -0.40
C PRO A 130 -17.03 6.62 -1.25
N LEU A 131 -15.94 6.11 -1.82
CA LEU A 131 -15.09 6.88 -2.72
C LEU A 131 -15.81 7.22 -4.04
N VAL A 132 -16.54 6.27 -4.61
CA VAL A 132 -17.39 6.51 -5.80
C VAL A 132 -18.53 7.47 -5.47
N ASP A 133 -19.23 7.26 -4.36
CA ASP A 133 -20.35 8.11 -3.94
C ASP A 133 -19.91 9.58 -3.76
N GLU A 134 -18.66 9.80 -3.35
CA GLU A 134 -18.09 11.16 -3.24
C GLU A 134 -17.80 11.76 -4.61
N LEU A 135 -17.28 10.99 -5.57
CA LEU A 135 -17.04 11.47 -6.95
C LEU A 135 -18.35 11.80 -7.68
N GLU A 136 -19.48 11.21 -7.30
CA GLU A 136 -20.80 11.55 -7.83
C GLU A 136 -21.31 12.92 -7.32
N ARG A 137 -20.71 13.46 -6.23
CA ARG A 137 -21.14 14.72 -5.59
C ARG A 137 -20.14 15.86 -5.79
N THR A 138 -18.87 15.54 -5.84
CA THR A 138 -17.77 16.51 -5.81
C THR A 138 -16.75 16.19 -6.89
N SER A 139 -16.27 17.20 -7.59
CA SER A 139 -15.23 17.07 -8.60
C SER A 139 -13.86 17.35 -8.01
N TYR A 140 -12.87 16.54 -8.42
CA TYR A 140 -11.46 16.66 -8.05
C TYR A 140 -10.58 16.54 -9.29
N ASP A 141 -9.41 17.16 -9.29
CA ASP A 141 -8.38 16.91 -10.31
C ASP A 141 -7.58 15.64 -9.96
N LEU A 142 -8.04 14.50 -10.48
CA LEU A 142 -7.45 13.20 -10.26
C LEU A 142 -6.59 12.69 -11.42
N ASN A 143 -6.18 13.57 -12.34
CA ASN A 143 -5.40 13.19 -13.53
C ASN A 143 -4.04 12.56 -13.20
N SER A 144 -3.50 12.77 -12.00
CA SER A 144 -2.27 12.15 -11.54
C SER A 144 -2.44 10.68 -11.15
N LEU A 145 -3.65 10.25 -10.77
CA LEU A 145 -3.91 8.91 -10.26
C LEU A 145 -3.97 7.91 -11.42
N THR A 146 -2.93 7.12 -11.58
CA THR A 146 -2.81 6.15 -12.68
C THR A 146 -3.10 4.72 -12.25
N VAL A 147 -2.92 4.38 -10.98
CA VAL A 147 -3.11 3.03 -10.46
C VAL A 147 -3.94 3.04 -9.19
N LEU A 148 -4.95 2.19 -9.14
CA LEU A 148 -5.68 1.81 -7.93
C LEU A 148 -5.47 0.33 -7.68
N LEU A 149 -4.84 0.00 -6.57
CA LEU A 149 -4.71 -1.38 -6.09
C LEU A 149 -5.77 -1.65 -5.03
N SER A 150 -6.56 -2.68 -5.23
CA SER A 150 -7.47 -3.21 -4.21
C SER A 150 -6.97 -4.57 -3.74
N GLY A 151 -6.88 -4.78 -2.44
CA GLY A 151 -6.45 -6.06 -1.88
C GLY A 151 -7.06 -6.32 -0.50
N GLY A 152 -7.14 -7.60 -0.11
CA GLY A 152 -7.67 -8.03 1.18
C GLY A 152 -9.18 -8.23 1.25
N ALA A 153 -9.95 -7.69 0.30
CA ALA A 153 -11.38 -7.95 0.11
C ALA A 153 -11.75 -7.79 -1.36
N PRO A 154 -12.82 -8.45 -1.85
CA PRO A 154 -13.26 -8.33 -3.23
C PRO A 154 -13.66 -6.90 -3.61
N LEU A 155 -13.26 -6.48 -4.82
CA LEU A 155 -13.76 -5.27 -5.48
C LEU A 155 -14.72 -5.69 -6.59
N SER A 156 -16.00 -5.36 -6.45
CA SER A 156 -17.04 -5.76 -7.40
C SER A 156 -16.87 -5.08 -8.77
N VAL A 157 -17.25 -5.80 -9.82
CA VAL A 157 -17.24 -5.29 -11.20
C VAL A 157 -18.00 -3.98 -11.31
N HIS A 158 -19.17 -3.90 -10.68
CA HIS A 158 -19.99 -2.69 -10.69
C HIS A 158 -19.23 -1.44 -10.15
N LEU A 159 -18.46 -1.57 -9.08
CA LEU A 159 -17.68 -0.45 -8.54
C LEU A 159 -16.43 -0.15 -9.39
N LYS A 160 -15.84 -1.16 -10.01
CA LYS A 160 -14.77 -0.95 -11.01
C LYS A 160 -15.28 -0.12 -12.19
N ASP A 161 -16.45 -0.50 -12.75
CA ASP A 161 -17.08 0.23 -13.86
C ASP A 161 -17.37 1.68 -13.47
N LYS A 162 -17.91 1.92 -12.27
CA LYS A 162 -18.16 3.27 -11.77
C LYS A 162 -16.87 4.08 -11.63
N LEU A 163 -15.81 3.50 -11.05
CA LEU A 163 -14.52 4.16 -10.96
C LEU A 163 -13.96 4.52 -12.34
N LEU A 164 -14.03 3.59 -13.30
CA LEU A 164 -13.56 3.82 -14.67
C LEU A 164 -14.42 4.82 -15.45
N ASN A 165 -15.71 4.97 -15.13
CA ASN A 165 -16.54 6.02 -15.69
C ASN A 165 -16.09 7.42 -15.24
N HIS A 166 -15.64 7.58 -13.99
CA HIS A 166 -15.08 8.83 -13.49
C HIS A 166 -13.61 9.04 -13.89
N LEU A 167 -12.84 7.95 -13.99
CA LEU A 167 -11.39 7.95 -14.22
C LEU A 167 -11.03 6.95 -15.34
N PRO A 168 -11.30 7.28 -16.62
CA PRO A 168 -11.11 6.34 -17.73
C PRO A 168 -9.66 5.92 -17.97
N HIS A 169 -8.71 6.68 -17.44
CA HIS A 169 -7.27 6.40 -17.55
C HIS A 169 -6.73 5.53 -16.41
N LEU A 170 -7.57 5.22 -15.40
CA LEU A 170 -7.16 4.49 -14.22
C LEU A 170 -6.93 3.01 -14.52
N MET A 171 -5.79 2.49 -14.12
CA MET A 171 -5.55 1.04 -14.06
C MET A 171 -6.01 0.52 -12.70
N ILE A 172 -6.97 -0.40 -12.70
CA ILE A 172 -7.42 -1.07 -11.47
C ILE A 172 -6.77 -2.45 -11.39
N ILE A 173 -6.08 -2.71 -10.28
CA ILE A 173 -5.43 -3.99 -9.99
C ILE A 173 -6.14 -4.63 -8.81
N ASP A 174 -6.66 -5.83 -9.02
CA ASP A 174 -7.17 -6.69 -7.94
C ASP A 174 -6.06 -7.58 -7.43
N GLY A 175 -5.60 -7.32 -6.20
CA GLY A 175 -4.56 -8.10 -5.55
C GLY A 175 -5.13 -9.16 -4.63
N LEU A 176 -4.76 -10.41 -4.85
CA LEU A 176 -4.97 -11.51 -3.91
C LEU A 176 -3.67 -11.79 -3.16
N GLY A 177 -3.78 -11.90 -1.85
CA GLY A 177 -2.66 -12.26 -0.99
C GLY A 177 -3.11 -12.73 0.38
N SER A 178 -2.20 -13.31 1.12
CA SER A 178 -2.43 -13.65 2.53
C SER A 178 -1.22 -13.24 3.36
N SER A 179 -1.44 -13.05 4.66
CA SER A 179 -0.36 -12.69 5.59
C SER A 179 0.76 -13.73 5.61
N GLU A 180 0.43 -15.00 5.31
CA GLU A 180 1.36 -16.12 5.31
C GLU A 180 2.15 -16.29 4.00
N ALA A 181 1.64 -15.80 2.88
CA ALA A 181 2.18 -16.08 1.55
C ALA A 181 2.52 -14.82 0.72
N GLY A 182 2.31 -13.65 1.27
CA GLY A 182 2.53 -12.40 0.51
C GLY A 182 1.49 -12.17 -0.59
N GLY A 183 1.85 -11.36 -1.59
CA GLY A 183 1.02 -11.14 -2.77
C GLY A 183 1.12 -12.34 -3.72
N GLN A 184 -0.02 -12.93 -4.09
CA GLN A 184 -0.05 -14.17 -4.89
C GLN A 184 -0.55 -13.97 -6.31
N LEU A 185 -1.54 -13.09 -6.51
CA LEU A 185 -2.16 -12.84 -7.80
C LEU A 185 -2.56 -11.37 -7.94
N SER A 186 -2.48 -10.86 -9.17
CA SER A 186 -3.07 -9.57 -9.58
C SER A 186 -3.77 -9.73 -10.91
N HIS A 187 -4.95 -9.15 -11.03
CA HIS A 187 -5.76 -9.10 -12.26
C HIS A 187 -6.10 -7.67 -12.63
#